data_f4367772e1297e73f50d5b0a1f540131
#
_entry.id   f4367772e1297e73f50d5b0a1f540131
#
_cell.length_a   1.000
_cell.length_b   1.000
_cell.length_c   1.000
_cell.angle_alpha   90.00
_cell.angle_beta   90.00
_cell.angle_gamma   90.00
#
_symmetry.space_group_name_H-M   'P 1'
#
loop_
_entity.id
_entity.type
_entity.pdbx_description
1 polymer ?
#
loop_
_entity_poly.entity_id
_entity_poly.type
_entity_poly.pdbx_seq_one_letter_code
_entity_poly.pdbx_strand_id
1 'polypeptide(L)'
;MITPENQTYILNTVKKLLPQILKEVDFDPTVKEVGHSFGEKVEETLVDKLIEIDPRFVAPDTKRAMQDVKFGDDLINIKFGFDKKGQPNMVAFNRLSERYLKGEIDSYYIISIDGKTNKVTFFDLYQHLPYTNYNVGTGQVMLKEKPFFETFNQKKDYSISKLTIINTLRAMKVQSHRDHVTLKEQQLKKSLELFDNTLKQYVTDY
;
A
#
# COMPACT_ATOMS: atom_id res chain seq x y z
N MET A 1 -8.85 -15.74 8.71
CA MET A 1 -9.49 -15.00 7.59
C MET A 1 -10.71 -14.26 8.11
N ILE A 2 -10.79 -12.94 7.87
CA ILE A 2 -11.88 -12.08 8.38
C ILE A 2 -13.21 -12.47 7.71
N THR A 3 -14.23 -12.77 8.52
CA THR A 3 -15.57 -13.11 7.99
C THR A 3 -16.28 -11.89 7.40
N PRO A 4 -17.28 -12.06 6.52
CA PRO A 4 -18.05 -10.93 5.94
C PRO A 4 -18.68 -10.01 7.01
N GLU A 5 -19.14 -10.57 8.15
CA GLU A 5 -19.68 -9.82 9.26
C GLU A 5 -18.59 -8.93 9.91
N ASN A 6 -17.41 -9.50 10.15
CA ASN A 6 -16.28 -8.77 10.69
C ASN A 6 -15.75 -7.73 9.70
N GLN A 7 -15.75 -8.01 8.39
CA GLN A 7 -15.43 -6.99 7.37
C GLN A 7 -16.38 -5.81 7.44
N THR A 8 -17.68 -6.08 7.55
CA THR A 8 -18.71 -5.05 7.69
C THR A 8 -18.54 -4.27 8.98
N TYR A 9 -18.25 -4.95 10.09
CA TYR A 9 -17.98 -4.35 11.38
C TYR A 9 -16.79 -3.40 11.32
N ILE A 10 -15.64 -3.87 10.83
CA ILE A 10 -14.41 -3.07 10.71
C ILE A 10 -14.67 -1.84 9.83
N LEU A 11 -15.27 -2.02 8.65
CA LEU A 11 -15.57 -0.94 7.72
C LEU A 11 -16.47 0.14 8.35
N ASN A 12 -17.53 -0.28 9.09
CA ASN A 12 -18.43 0.65 9.74
C ASN A 12 -17.76 1.38 10.91
N THR A 13 -16.92 0.68 11.67
CA THR A 13 -16.14 1.27 12.76
C THR A 13 -15.19 2.35 12.25
N VAL A 14 -14.44 2.06 11.21
CA VAL A 14 -13.54 3.05 10.57
C VAL A 14 -14.33 4.26 10.05
N LYS A 15 -15.44 4.04 9.34
CA LYS A 15 -16.29 5.13 8.85
C LYS A 15 -16.83 6.03 9.95
N LYS A 16 -17.16 5.44 11.10
CA LYS A 16 -17.66 6.19 12.28
C LYS A 16 -16.56 7.02 12.93
N LEU A 17 -15.34 6.49 13.00
CA LEU A 17 -14.20 7.14 13.64
C LEU A 17 -13.60 8.25 12.77
N LEU A 18 -13.58 8.07 11.46
CA LEU A 18 -12.85 8.92 10.52
C LEU A 18 -13.16 10.43 10.68
N PRO A 19 -14.42 10.90 10.78
CA PRO A 19 -14.70 12.33 10.94
C PRO A 19 -14.11 12.92 12.23
N GLN A 20 -14.10 12.15 13.32
CA GLN A 20 -13.52 12.57 14.59
C GLN A 20 -12.00 12.65 14.47
N ILE A 21 -11.36 11.64 13.86
CA ILE A 21 -9.91 11.60 13.65
C ILE A 21 -9.44 12.78 12.80
N LEU A 22 -10.12 13.05 11.67
CA LEU A 22 -9.78 14.17 10.79
C LEU A 22 -9.85 15.51 11.51
N LYS A 23 -10.82 15.68 12.42
CA LYS A 23 -10.91 16.87 13.27
C LYS A 23 -9.80 16.92 14.33
N GLU A 24 -9.47 15.79 14.95
CA GLU A 24 -8.44 15.68 15.99
C GLU A 24 -7.03 15.96 15.45
N VAL A 25 -6.75 15.55 14.21
CA VAL A 25 -5.45 15.80 13.55
C VAL A 25 -5.39 17.15 12.83
N ASP A 26 -6.42 17.99 12.98
CA ASP A 26 -6.52 19.32 12.36
C ASP A 26 -6.35 19.28 10.83
N PHE A 27 -7.16 18.45 10.20
CA PHE A 27 -7.11 18.24 8.76
C PHE A 27 -7.70 19.40 7.97
N ASP A 28 -6.86 20.15 7.25
CA ASP A 28 -7.29 21.15 6.27
C ASP A 28 -7.16 20.62 4.83
N PRO A 29 -8.28 20.31 4.16
CA PRO A 29 -8.27 19.82 2.79
C PRO A 29 -7.79 20.84 1.75
N THR A 30 -7.61 22.10 2.11
CA THR A 30 -7.18 23.17 1.21
C THR A 30 -5.66 23.33 1.16
N VAL A 31 -4.94 22.85 2.17
CA VAL A 31 -3.48 22.94 2.25
C VAL A 31 -2.84 21.90 1.31
N LYS A 32 -2.16 22.37 0.26
CA LYS A 32 -1.51 21.52 -0.75
C LYS A 32 -0.29 20.75 -0.22
N GLU A 33 0.26 21.13 0.90
CA GLU A 33 1.45 20.56 1.51
C GLU A 33 1.14 19.55 2.61
N VAL A 34 -0.01 18.91 2.54
CA VAL A 34 -0.30 17.78 3.43
C VAL A 34 0.59 16.61 2.99
N GLY A 35 1.82 16.68 3.42
CA GLY A 35 2.85 15.71 3.08
C GLY A 35 2.58 14.34 3.69
N HIS A 36 3.47 13.43 3.39
CA HIS A 36 3.52 12.05 3.89
C HIS A 36 3.24 11.93 5.41
N SER A 37 3.74 12.87 6.20
CA SER A 37 3.56 12.94 7.65
C SER A 37 2.11 13.08 8.14
N PHE A 38 1.23 13.70 7.35
CA PHE A 38 -0.17 13.83 7.74
C PHE A 38 -0.92 12.49 7.56
N GLY A 39 -0.70 11.82 6.44
CA GLY A 39 -1.28 10.50 6.19
C GLY A 39 -0.90 9.51 7.29
N GLU A 40 0.37 9.48 7.68
CA GLU A 40 0.88 8.67 8.79
C GLU A 40 0.17 8.99 10.10
N LYS A 41 -0.02 10.28 10.42
CA LYS A 41 -0.71 10.70 11.65
C LYS A 41 -2.17 10.23 11.68
N VAL A 42 -2.88 10.28 10.55
CA VAL A 42 -4.26 9.74 10.45
C VAL A 42 -4.25 8.22 10.63
N GLU A 43 -3.32 7.52 9.97
CA GLU A 43 -3.17 6.07 10.06
C GLU A 43 -2.88 5.65 11.50
N GLU A 44 -1.92 6.27 12.19
CA GLU A 44 -1.57 6.01 13.60
C GLU A 44 -2.73 6.29 14.55
N THR A 45 -3.38 7.47 14.43
CA THR A 45 -4.53 7.82 15.28
C THR A 45 -5.69 6.82 15.09
N LEU A 46 -5.92 6.36 13.86
CA LEU A 46 -6.94 5.36 13.59
C LEU A 46 -6.61 4.02 14.24
N VAL A 47 -5.35 3.57 14.20
CA VAL A 47 -4.90 2.34 14.88
C VAL A 47 -5.18 2.43 16.38
N ASP A 48 -4.78 3.53 17.01
CA ASP A 48 -4.99 3.73 18.45
C ASP A 48 -6.47 3.66 18.82
N LYS A 49 -7.34 4.35 18.06
CA LYS A 49 -8.80 4.33 18.29
C LYS A 49 -9.42 2.95 18.06
N LEU A 50 -8.94 2.19 17.09
CA LEU A 50 -9.43 0.83 16.85
C LEU A 50 -9.10 -0.09 18.03
N ILE A 51 -7.88 0.01 18.57
CA ILE A 51 -7.44 -0.78 19.74
C ILE A 51 -8.21 -0.38 21.01
N GLU A 52 -8.50 0.91 21.21
CA GLU A 52 -9.31 1.39 22.31
C GLU A 52 -10.75 0.85 22.31
N ILE A 53 -11.35 0.69 21.11
CA ILE A 53 -12.76 0.31 20.97
C ILE A 53 -12.96 -1.20 21.09
N ASP A 54 -12.04 -2.00 20.57
CA ASP A 54 -12.22 -3.44 20.48
C ASP A 54 -10.90 -4.18 20.71
N PRO A 55 -10.78 -5.00 21.76
CA PRO A 55 -9.55 -5.73 22.10
C PRO A 55 -9.11 -6.76 21.04
N ARG A 56 -9.96 -7.06 20.05
CA ARG A 56 -9.55 -7.88 18.89
C ARG A 56 -8.58 -7.16 17.97
N PHE A 57 -8.55 -5.81 18.01
CA PHE A 57 -7.50 -5.05 17.35
C PHE A 57 -6.26 -5.02 18.22
N VAL A 58 -5.13 -5.41 17.66
CA VAL A 58 -3.85 -5.52 18.37
C VAL A 58 -2.78 -4.78 17.59
N ALA A 59 -2.01 -3.96 18.30
CA ALA A 59 -0.86 -3.27 17.72
C ALA A 59 0.18 -4.27 17.18
N PRO A 60 0.98 -3.89 16.17
CA PRO A 60 2.06 -4.75 15.70
C PRO A 60 3.16 -4.88 16.74
N ASP A 61 3.80 -6.04 16.80
CA ASP A 61 4.87 -6.36 17.79
C ASP A 61 6.13 -5.49 17.59
N THR A 62 6.30 -4.89 16.42
CA THR A 62 7.46 -4.04 16.06
C THR A 62 7.06 -2.91 15.13
N LYS A 63 7.82 -1.78 15.20
CA LYS A 63 7.67 -0.65 14.26
C LYS A 63 7.98 -1.00 12.79
N ARG A 64 8.63 -2.15 12.54
CA ARG A 64 8.95 -2.65 11.19
C ARG A 64 7.99 -3.75 10.76
N ALA A 65 6.87 -3.91 11.43
CA ALA A 65 5.84 -4.85 11.03
C ALA A 65 5.36 -4.55 9.59
N MET A 66 4.80 -5.56 8.94
CA MET A 66 4.25 -5.43 7.60
C MET A 66 2.85 -4.80 7.62
N GLN A 67 2.18 -4.90 8.77
CA GLN A 67 0.83 -4.41 9.05
C GLN A 67 0.84 -3.26 10.04
N ASP A 68 -0.21 -2.43 10.01
CA ASP A 68 -0.41 -1.35 10.97
C ASP A 68 -1.22 -1.83 12.19
N VAL A 69 -2.08 -2.83 12.01
CA VAL A 69 -2.88 -3.46 13.09
C VAL A 69 -3.23 -4.90 12.72
N LYS A 70 -3.47 -5.74 13.72
CA LYS A 70 -4.09 -7.07 13.57
C LYS A 70 -5.54 -7.01 14.01
N PHE A 71 -6.39 -7.87 13.44
CA PHE A 71 -7.72 -8.17 13.96
C PHE A 71 -7.81 -9.69 14.16
N GLY A 72 -7.68 -10.13 15.40
CA GLY A 72 -7.30 -11.51 15.69
C GLY A 72 -5.93 -11.83 15.09
N ASP A 73 -5.86 -12.86 14.25
CA ASP A 73 -4.63 -13.26 13.56
C ASP A 73 -4.46 -12.60 12.18
N ASP A 74 -5.49 -11.91 11.71
CA ASP A 74 -5.48 -11.30 10.37
C ASP A 74 -4.73 -9.96 10.36
N LEU A 75 -3.88 -9.78 9.35
CA LEU A 75 -3.04 -8.61 9.18
C LEU A 75 -3.78 -7.53 8.38
N ILE A 76 -3.82 -6.32 8.91
CA ILE A 76 -4.46 -5.17 8.26
C ILE A 76 -3.43 -4.03 8.11
N ASN A 77 -3.34 -3.48 6.93
CA ASN A 77 -2.58 -2.27 6.63
C ASN A 77 -3.56 -1.14 6.32
N ILE A 78 -3.32 0.04 6.86
CA ILE A 78 -4.15 1.22 6.68
C ILE A 78 -3.44 2.17 5.72
N LYS A 79 -4.17 2.72 4.76
CA LYS A 79 -3.64 3.70 3.81
C LYS A 79 -4.59 4.87 3.67
N PHE A 80 -4.09 6.02 4.07
CA PHE A 80 -4.76 7.29 3.88
C PHE A 80 -4.15 8.03 2.69
N GLY A 81 -4.96 8.36 1.70
CA GLY A 81 -4.54 9.12 0.52
C GLY A 81 -5.35 10.39 0.36
N PHE A 82 -4.66 11.51 0.09
CA PHE A 82 -5.31 12.81 -0.09
C PHE A 82 -5.55 13.16 -1.56
N ASP A 83 -4.72 12.69 -2.46
CA ASP A 83 -4.83 12.95 -3.88
C ASP A 83 -4.81 11.64 -4.69
N LYS A 84 -5.82 11.45 -5.52
CA LYS A 84 -5.97 10.28 -6.41
C LYS A 84 -4.92 10.19 -7.51
N LYS A 85 -4.02 11.17 -7.64
CA LYS A 85 -2.97 11.18 -8.66
C LYS A 85 -1.83 10.20 -8.37
N GLY A 86 -1.67 9.77 -7.13
CA GLY A 86 -0.67 8.78 -6.74
C GLY A 86 -1.34 7.47 -6.32
N GLN A 87 -0.95 6.36 -6.97
CA GLN A 87 -1.35 5.04 -6.49
C GLN A 87 -0.67 4.80 -5.13
N PRO A 88 -1.41 4.52 -4.06
CA PRO A 88 -0.79 4.34 -2.76
C PRO A 88 0.15 3.13 -2.77
N ASN A 89 1.35 3.32 -2.24
CA ASN A 89 2.24 2.22 -1.90
C ASN A 89 1.62 1.47 -0.71
N MET A 90 1.39 0.17 -0.86
CA MET A 90 0.67 -0.59 0.15
C MET A 90 1.59 -1.40 1.06
N VAL A 91 2.44 -2.24 0.48
CA VAL A 91 3.28 -3.16 1.23
C VAL A 91 4.51 -3.57 0.43
N ALA A 92 5.61 -3.88 1.12
CA ALA A 92 6.83 -4.40 0.52
C ALA A 92 6.57 -5.75 -0.17
N PHE A 93 6.75 -5.80 -1.49
CA PHE A 93 6.43 -6.96 -2.33
C PHE A 93 7.16 -8.22 -1.90
N ASN A 94 8.45 -8.11 -1.59
CA ASN A 94 9.25 -9.28 -1.20
C ASN A 94 8.71 -9.93 0.08
N ARG A 95 8.34 -9.14 1.10
CA ARG A 95 7.75 -9.65 2.34
C ARG A 95 6.38 -10.27 2.11
N LEU A 96 5.53 -9.60 1.32
CA LEU A 96 4.19 -10.08 0.98
C LEU A 96 4.28 -11.46 0.28
N SER A 97 5.11 -11.55 -0.78
CA SER A 97 5.25 -12.78 -1.57
C SER A 97 5.89 -13.92 -0.78
N GLU A 98 6.93 -13.63 0.01
CA GLU A 98 7.64 -14.64 0.80
C GLU A 98 6.74 -15.28 1.86
N ARG A 99 6.01 -14.47 2.61
CA ARG A 99 5.12 -14.97 3.67
C ARG A 99 3.96 -15.81 3.11
N TYR A 100 3.39 -15.39 1.98
CA TYR A 100 2.36 -16.18 1.30
C TYR A 100 2.90 -17.53 0.81
N LEU A 101 4.06 -17.52 0.14
CA LEU A 101 4.66 -18.74 -0.41
C LEU A 101 5.14 -19.72 0.66
N LYS A 102 5.50 -19.23 1.85
CA LYS A 102 5.82 -20.06 3.04
C LYS A 102 4.57 -20.57 3.77
N GLY A 103 3.37 -20.13 3.38
CA GLY A 103 2.13 -20.46 4.07
C GLY A 103 1.98 -19.81 5.45
N GLU A 104 2.74 -18.75 5.73
CA GLU A 104 2.66 -18.02 6.98
C GLU A 104 1.39 -17.14 7.07
N ILE A 105 0.90 -16.68 5.93
CA ILE A 105 -0.32 -15.88 5.80
C ILE A 105 -1.09 -16.27 4.54
N ASP A 106 -2.39 -16.39 4.63
CA ASP A 106 -3.29 -16.68 3.50
C ASP A 106 -4.09 -15.44 3.03
N SER A 107 -4.11 -14.38 3.84
CA SER A 107 -4.80 -13.11 3.59
C SER A 107 -3.98 -11.93 4.09
N TYR A 108 -4.15 -10.78 3.45
CA TYR A 108 -3.54 -9.52 3.85
C TYR A 108 -4.50 -8.38 3.49
N TYR A 109 -5.07 -7.77 4.51
CA TYR A 109 -6.14 -6.79 4.31
C TYR A 109 -5.63 -5.37 4.22
N ILE A 110 -6.31 -4.57 3.40
CA ILE A 110 -6.06 -3.14 3.25
C ILE A 110 -7.33 -2.37 3.62
N ILE A 111 -7.18 -1.38 4.49
CA ILE A 111 -8.13 -0.29 4.66
C ILE A 111 -7.59 0.89 3.87
N SER A 112 -8.25 1.24 2.78
CA SER A 112 -7.90 2.42 1.97
C SER A 112 -8.90 3.53 2.21
N ILE A 113 -8.40 4.71 2.58
CA ILE A 113 -9.19 5.89 2.90
C ILE A 113 -8.86 6.99 1.90
N ASP A 114 -9.86 7.48 1.18
CA ASP A 114 -9.77 8.65 0.32
C ASP A 114 -10.11 9.90 1.15
N GLY A 115 -9.11 10.69 1.50
CA GLY A 115 -9.27 11.87 2.34
C GLY A 115 -10.10 13.00 1.71
N LYS A 116 -10.31 13.00 0.38
CA LYS A 116 -11.18 13.98 -0.30
C LYS A 116 -12.66 13.64 -0.18
N THR A 117 -12.99 12.36 -0.30
CA THR A 117 -14.37 11.89 -0.35
C THR A 117 -14.81 11.19 0.92
N ASN A 118 -13.88 10.99 1.86
CA ASN A 118 -14.06 10.18 3.07
C ASN A 118 -14.53 8.74 2.76
N LYS A 119 -14.24 8.28 1.53
CA LYS A 119 -14.58 6.92 1.12
C LYS A 119 -13.60 5.95 1.74
N VAL A 120 -14.13 4.99 2.49
CA VAL A 120 -13.36 3.90 3.08
C VAL A 120 -13.63 2.63 2.29
N THR A 121 -12.57 1.94 1.90
CA THR A 121 -12.61 0.65 1.20
C THR A 121 -11.81 -0.38 2.00
N PHE A 122 -12.35 -1.58 2.16
CA PHE A 122 -11.70 -2.70 2.85
C PHE A 122 -11.66 -3.91 1.93
N PHE A 123 -10.47 -4.50 1.72
CA PHE A 123 -10.30 -5.62 0.80
C PHE A 123 -9.08 -6.48 1.15
N ASP A 124 -9.10 -7.75 0.72
CA ASP A 124 -7.92 -8.62 0.76
C ASP A 124 -7.03 -8.35 -0.46
N LEU A 125 -5.78 -7.97 -0.22
CA LEU A 125 -4.80 -7.64 -1.26
C LEU A 125 -4.46 -8.84 -2.14
N TYR A 126 -4.36 -10.05 -1.57
CA TYR A 126 -4.07 -11.24 -2.37
C TYR A 126 -5.17 -11.54 -3.39
N GLN A 127 -6.42 -11.33 -3.01
CA GLN A 127 -7.54 -11.49 -3.94
C GLN A 127 -7.54 -10.43 -5.06
N HIS A 128 -6.86 -9.30 -4.85
CA HIS A 128 -6.82 -8.18 -5.79
C HIS A 128 -5.47 -7.97 -6.46
N LEU A 129 -4.51 -8.90 -6.29
CA LEU A 129 -3.19 -8.82 -6.92
C LEU A 129 -3.19 -8.55 -8.44
N PRO A 130 -4.12 -9.10 -9.25
CA PRO A 130 -4.18 -8.77 -10.68
C PRO A 130 -4.39 -7.29 -10.98
N TYR A 131 -4.90 -6.54 -10.01
CA TYR A 131 -5.12 -5.09 -10.11
C TYR A 131 -4.04 -4.26 -9.44
N THR A 132 -2.90 -4.84 -9.21
CA THR A 132 -1.73 -4.18 -8.62
C THR A 132 -0.55 -4.09 -9.59
N ASN A 133 0.37 -3.20 -9.29
CA ASN A 133 1.68 -3.08 -9.94
C ASN A 133 2.78 -3.17 -8.91
N TYR A 134 3.98 -3.49 -9.38
CA TYR A 134 5.21 -3.33 -8.61
C TYR A 134 5.81 -1.95 -8.86
N ASN A 135 6.14 -1.23 -7.78
CA ASN A 135 6.88 0.03 -7.86
C ASN A 135 8.37 -0.26 -7.69
N VAL A 136 9.14 -0.14 -8.76
CA VAL A 136 10.59 -0.41 -8.77
C VAL A 136 11.37 0.55 -7.88
N GLY A 137 10.91 1.79 -7.72
CA GLY A 137 11.58 2.81 -6.90
C GLY A 137 11.49 2.54 -5.40
N THR A 138 10.36 1.99 -4.94
CA THR A 138 10.10 1.72 -3.51
C THR A 138 10.12 0.24 -3.15
N GLY A 139 10.07 -0.66 -4.14
CA GLY A 139 9.95 -2.09 -3.90
C GLY A 139 8.59 -2.54 -3.36
N GLN A 140 7.57 -1.70 -3.51
CA GLN A 140 6.25 -1.93 -2.95
C GLN A 140 5.20 -2.30 -3.98
N VAL A 141 4.16 -2.98 -3.51
CA VAL A 141 2.94 -3.22 -4.28
C VAL A 141 2.11 -1.95 -4.31
N MET A 142 1.65 -1.56 -5.49
CA MET A 142 0.78 -0.40 -5.72
C MET A 142 -0.53 -0.84 -6.35
N LEU A 143 -1.62 -0.20 -5.99
CA LEU A 143 -2.92 -0.45 -6.58
C LEU A 143 -3.05 0.21 -7.96
N LYS A 144 -3.55 -0.51 -8.96
CA LYS A 144 -4.07 0.07 -10.21
C LYS A 144 -5.47 0.60 -9.95
N GLU A 145 -5.57 1.86 -9.56
CA GLU A 145 -6.78 2.44 -9.01
C GLU A 145 -8.03 2.19 -9.88
N LYS A 146 -8.00 2.58 -11.15
CA LYS A 146 -9.16 2.48 -12.04
C LYS A 146 -9.64 1.04 -12.25
N PRO A 147 -8.80 0.08 -12.68
CA PRO A 147 -9.22 -1.32 -12.83
C PRO A 147 -9.67 -1.96 -11.51
N PHE A 148 -9.05 -1.59 -10.39
CA PHE A 148 -9.43 -2.08 -9.08
C PHE A 148 -10.85 -1.65 -8.71
N PHE A 149 -11.15 -0.35 -8.77
CA PHE A 149 -12.47 0.14 -8.38
C PHE A 149 -13.58 -0.30 -9.32
N GLU A 150 -13.30 -0.44 -10.61
CA GLU A 150 -14.26 -1.02 -11.57
C GLU A 150 -14.64 -2.44 -11.15
N THR A 151 -13.66 -3.29 -10.82
CA THR A 151 -13.92 -4.68 -10.39
C THR A 151 -14.53 -4.75 -9.00
N PHE A 152 -13.99 -3.99 -8.04
CA PHE A 152 -14.44 -3.97 -6.66
C PHE A 152 -15.91 -3.53 -6.53
N ASN A 153 -16.34 -2.55 -7.34
CA ASN A 153 -17.72 -2.07 -7.31
C ASN A 153 -18.70 -3.03 -8.02
N GLN A 154 -18.22 -3.83 -8.97
CA GLN A 154 -19.07 -4.71 -9.79
C GLN A 154 -19.24 -6.11 -9.20
N LYS A 155 -18.27 -6.61 -8.43
CA LYS A 155 -18.23 -7.99 -7.96
C LYS A 155 -18.14 -8.03 -6.44
N LYS A 156 -19.27 -8.25 -5.77
CA LYS A 156 -19.31 -8.40 -4.29
C LYS A 156 -18.56 -9.64 -3.79
N ASP A 157 -18.52 -10.70 -4.58
CA ASP A 157 -17.93 -12.00 -4.22
C ASP A 157 -16.72 -12.34 -5.11
N TYR A 158 -15.86 -11.33 -5.35
CA TYR A 158 -14.66 -11.55 -6.15
C TYR A 158 -13.65 -12.38 -5.36
N SER A 159 -13.33 -13.56 -5.89
CA SER A 159 -12.24 -14.37 -5.37
C SER A 159 -11.44 -14.99 -6.52
N ILE A 160 -10.14 -15.18 -6.31
CA ILE A 160 -9.24 -15.85 -7.23
C ILE A 160 -8.62 -17.08 -6.57
N SER A 161 -8.26 -18.08 -7.37
CA SER A 161 -7.66 -19.29 -6.85
C SER A 161 -6.25 -19.06 -6.30
N LYS A 162 -5.80 -19.91 -5.36
CA LYS A 162 -4.40 -19.90 -4.89
C LYS A 162 -3.39 -20.00 -6.04
N LEU A 163 -3.69 -20.77 -7.07
CA LEU A 163 -2.84 -20.88 -8.26
C LEU A 163 -2.73 -19.53 -8.99
N THR A 164 -3.83 -18.81 -9.12
CA THR A 164 -3.83 -17.46 -9.73
C THR A 164 -2.99 -16.49 -8.91
N ILE A 165 -3.09 -16.53 -7.58
CA ILE A 165 -2.27 -15.70 -6.68
C ILE A 165 -0.79 -16.02 -6.90
N ILE A 166 -0.39 -17.28 -6.84
CA ILE A 166 1.01 -17.72 -7.02
C ILE A 166 1.56 -17.28 -8.39
N ASN A 167 0.79 -17.50 -9.46
CA ASN A 167 1.20 -17.10 -10.81
C ASN A 167 1.34 -15.57 -10.93
N THR A 168 0.46 -14.81 -10.31
CA THR A 168 0.56 -13.34 -10.28
C THR A 168 1.78 -12.88 -9.51
N LEU A 169 2.05 -13.44 -8.32
CA LEU A 169 3.26 -13.14 -7.55
C LEU A 169 4.53 -13.48 -8.33
N ARG A 170 4.56 -14.62 -9.03
CA ARG A 170 5.68 -15.01 -9.91
C ARG A 170 5.87 -14.01 -11.04
N ALA A 171 4.81 -13.64 -11.74
CA ALA A 171 4.88 -12.65 -12.82
C ALA A 171 5.39 -11.29 -12.32
N MET A 172 4.88 -10.81 -11.19
CA MET A 172 5.35 -9.58 -10.55
C MET A 172 6.82 -9.67 -10.15
N LYS A 173 7.28 -10.83 -9.64
CA LYS A 173 8.69 -11.05 -9.29
C LYS A 173 9.61 -10.96 -10.50
N VAL A 174 9.24 -11.62 -11.60
CA VAL A 174 9.99 -11.55 -12.86
C VAL A 174 10.04 -10.11 -13.38
N GLN A 175 8.90 -9.43 -13.39
CA GLN A 175 8.84 -8.04 -13.85
C GLN A 175 9.68 -7.12 -12.96
N SER A 176 9.63 -7.30 -11.63
CA SER A 176 10.42 -6.48 -10.70
C SER A 176 11.92 -6.57 -10.96
N HIS A 177 12.44 -7.77 -11.29
CA HIS A 177 13.85 -7.94 -11.64
C HIS A 177 14.20 -7.24 -12.96
N ARG A 178 13.35 -7.37 -14.00
CA ARG A 178 13.54 -6.67 -15.28
C ARG A 178 13.58 -5.15 -15.10
N ASP A 179 12.63 -4.62 -14.34
CA ASP A 179 12.53 -3.19 -14.08
C ASP A 179 13.75 -2.67 -13.30
N HIS A 180 14.28 -3.45 -12.34
CA HIS A 180 15.52 -3.11 -11.64
C HIS A 180 16.74 -3.08 -12.56
N VAL A 181 16.88 -4.04 -13.48
CA VAL A 181 17.97 -4.05 -14.47
C VAL A 181 17.87 -2.78 -15.32
N THR A 182 16.71 -2.51 -15.91
CA THR A 182 16.50 -1.31 -16.74
C THR A 182 16.79 -0.01 -15.96
N LEU A 183 16.36 0.07 -14.69
CA LEU A 183 16.66 1.23 -13.85
C LEU A 183 18.17 1.40 -13.62
N LYS A 184 18.89 0.30 -13.35
CA LYS A 184 20.36 0.35 -13.17
C LYS A 184 21.10 0.72 -14.43
N GLU A 185 20.68 0.23 -15.58
CA GLU A 185 21.24 0.62 -16.88
C GLU A 185 21.05 2.13 -17.14
N GLN A 186 19.85 2.66 -16.86
CA GLN A 186 19.59 4.10 -17.00
C GLN A 186 20.43 4.95 -16.03
N GLN A 187 20.61 4.51 -14.80
CA GLN A 187 21.45 5.18 -13.80
C GLN A 187 22.90 5.18 -14.25
N LEU A 188 23.42 4.04 -14.73
CA LEU A 188 24.77 3.93 -15.26
C LEU A 188 24.98 4.88 -16.43
N LYS A 189 24.07 4.88 -17.41
CA LYS A 189 24.14 5.78 -18.56
C LYS A 189 24.24 7.25 -18.15
N LYS A 190 23.36 7.70 -17.24
CA LYS A 190 23.41 9.08 -16.71
C LYS A 190 24.73 9.40 -16.00
N SER A 191 25.27 8.44 -15.27
CA SER A 191 26.56 8.63 -14.59
C SER A 191 27.70 8.76 -15.60
N LEU A 192 27.74 7.93 -16.64
CA LEU A 192 28.74 8.01 -17.70
C LEU A 192 28.65 9.34 -18.46
N GLU A 193 27.45 9.78 -18.82
CA GLU A 193 27.23 11.09 -19.45
C GLU A 193 27.76 12.25 -18.59
N LEU A 194 27.58 12.16 -17.26
CA LEU A 194 28.13 13.16 -16.34
C LEU A 194 29.65 13.15 -16.33
N PHE A 195 30.30 11.97 -16.27
CA PHE A 195 31.75 11.84 -16.34
C PHE A 195 32.31 12.38 -17.68
N ASP A 196 31.69 12.01 -18.80
CA ASP A 196 32.11 12.47 -20.13
C ASP A 196 32.03 14.00 -20.27
N ASN A 197 30.94 14.60 -19.76
CA ASN A 197 30.77 16.05 -19.78
C ASN A 197 31.82 16.75 -18.89
N THR A 198 32.10 16.20 -17.71
CA THR A 198 33.12 16.74 -16.80
C THR A 198 34.51 16.65 -17.43
N LEU A 199 34.86 15.52 -18.08
CA LEU A 199 36.12 15.36 -18.78
C LEU A 199 36.29 16.34 -19.94
N LYS A 200 35.22 16.58 -20.75
CA LYS A 200 35.24 17.56 -21.80
C LYS A 200 35.51 18.96 -21.29
N GLN A 201 34.89 19.37 -20.20
CA GLN A 201 35.15 20.67 -19.57
C GLN A 201 36.61 20.78 -19.12
N TYR A 202 37.14 19.72 -18.50
CA TYR A 202 38.53 19.70 -18.03
C TYR A 202 39.55 19.81 -19.18
N VAL A 203 39.25 19.25 -20.36
CA VAL A 203 40.12 19.30 -21.54
C VAL A 203 40.02 20.65 -22.26
N THR A 204 38.90 21.36 -22.14
CA THR A 204 38.72 22.69 -22.76
C THR A 204 39.31 23.84 -21.93
N ASP A 205 39.56 23.62 -20.64
CA ASP A 205 40.11 24.63 -19.73
C ASP A 205 41.69 24.59 -19.70
N TYR A 206 42.31 23.71 -20.48
CA TYR A 206 43.74 23.58 -20.68
C TYR A 206 44.14 23.76 -22.18
#